data_8fc41a1c47787769a2581ab23bf8cdce
#
_entry.id   8fc41a1c47787769a2581ab23bf8cdce
#
_cell.length_a   1.000
_cell.length_b   1.000
_cell.length_c   1.000
_cell.angle_alpha   90.00
_cell.angle_beta   90.00
_cell.angle_gamma   90.00
#
_symmetry.space_group_name_H-M   'P 1'
#
loop_
_entity.id
_entity.type
_entity.pdbx_description
1 polymer ?
#
loop_
_entity_poly.entity_id
_entity_poly.type
_entity_poly.pdbx_seq_one_letter_code
_entity_poly.pdbx_strand_id
1 'polypeptide(L)'
;KVVEYAAAVGLATNCTITQDCKFDRKNYFYPDNPQNYQISQLYLPICRNGHVDVTLSDGTEKTIRIHEIHMEEDAGKLVHDEWEGVSYVDYNRSGVPLIEIVSEPDMRSAEEVIAYLTKLRTTIQYLGASDCKLQEGSMRADVNLSVRERGSSEFGTRTETKNLNSFAAIERAIKAETARQIDLIEAGEKVVQETRRWNDDKEYSYAMRSKEDA
;
A
#
# COMPACT_ATOMS: atom_id res chain seq x y z
N LYS A 1 -13.49 -16.74 8.62
CA LYS A 1 -12.02 -16.70 8.84
C LYS A 1 -11.44 -15.34 8.49
N VAL A 2 -11.64 -14.79 7.26
CA VAL A 2 -11.12 -13.45 6.91
C VAL A 2 -11.72 -12.35 7.79
N VAL A 3 -13.01 -12.41 8.10
CA VAL A 3 -13.69 -11.48 9.01
C VAL A 3 -13.07 -11.51 10.41
N GLU A 4 -12.79 -12.70 10.94
CA GLU A 4 -12.15 -12.88 12.25
C GLU A 4 -10.73 -12.28 12.25
N TYR A 5 -9.95 -12.51 11.21
CA TYR A 5 -8.62 -11.92 11.07
C TYR A 5 -8.67 -10.39 10.92
N ALA A 6 -9.57 -9.87 10.09
CA ALA A 6 -9.76 -8.44 9.95
C ALA A 6 -10.17 -7.78 11.27
N ALA A 7 -11.11 -8.37 11.99
CA ALA A 7 -11.54 -7.89 13.30
C ALA A 7 -10.42 -7.95 14.34
N ALA A 8 -9.64 -9.03 14.37
CA ALA A 8 -8.51 -9.16 15.29
C ALA A 8 -7.42 -8.11 15.02
N VAL A 9 -7.06 -7.89 13.75
CA VAL A 9 -6.12 -6.83 13.35
C VAL A 9 -6.68 -5.45 13.69
N GLY A 10 -7.97 -5.23 13.43
CA GLY A 10 -8.64 -3.98 13.78
C GLY A 10 -8.60 -3.68 15.27
N LEU A 11 -8.91 -4.66 16.12
CA LEU A 11 -8.83 -4.51 17.58
C LEU A 11 -7.40 -4.23 18.05
N ALA A 12 -6.42 -4.95 17.51
CA ALA A 12 -5.02 -4.78 17.86
C ALA A 12 -4.43 -3.43 17.41
N THR A 13 -5.07 -2.77 16.46
CA THR A 13 -4.70 -1.45 15.94
C THR A 13 -5.67 -0.34 16.35
N ASN A 14 -6.42 -0.58 17.42
CA ASN A 14 -7.33 0.40 18.03
C ASN A 14 -8.44 0.93 17.11
N CYS A 15 -8.84 0.13 16.11
CA CYS A 15 -9.94 0.47 15.23
C CYS A 15 -11.30 0.28 15.90
N THR A 16 -12.29 1.02 15.43
CA THR A 16 -13.70 0.71 15.63
C THR A 16 -14.11 -0.37 14.65
N ILE A 17 -14.70 -1.46 15.14
CA ILE A 17 -15.26 -2.53 14.31
C ILE A 17 -16.66 -2.13 13.87
N THR A 18 -16.87 -2.06 12.55
CA THR A 18 -18.16 -1.71 11.96
C THR A 18 -19.13 -2.91 12.08
N GLN A 19 -20.28 -2.68 12.71
CA GLN A 19 -21.30 -3.73 12.87
C GLN A 19 -22.03 -4.03 11.55
N ASP A 20 -22.28 -2.99 10.75
CA ASP A 20 -22.90 -3.08 9.44
C ASP A 20 -21.86 -2.81 8.35
N CYS A 21 -21.20 -3.86 7.91
CA CYS A 21 -20.26 -3.80 6.78
C CYS A 21 -20.82 -4.58 5.59
N LYS A 22 -20.42 -4.18 4.39
CA LYS A 22 -20.83 -4.86 3.15
C LYS A 22 -19.69 -4.92 2.16
N PHE A 23 -19.80 -5.88 1.24
CA PHE A 23 -18.93 -5.95 0.08
C PHE A 23 -19.51 -5.12 -1.07
N ASP A 24 -18.60 -4.54 -1.83
CA ASP A 24 -18.86 -3.81 -3.07
C ASP A 24 -18.10 -4.48 -4.22
N ARG A 25 -18.46 -4.17 -5.45
CA ARG A 25 -17.74 -4.61 -6.64
C ARG A 25 -16.94 -3.45 -7.22
N LYS A 26 -15.63 -3.62 -7.30
CA LYS A 26 -14.72 -2.73 -8.01
C LYS A 26 -14.55 -3.25 -9.43
N ASN A 27 -15.22 -2.63 -10.39
CA ASN A 27 -15.25 -3.10 -11.79
C ASN A 27 -14.05 -2.54 -12.57
N TYR A 28 -13.27 -3.44 -13.17
CA TYR A 28 -12.19 -3.09 -14.08
C TYR A 28 -11.78 -4.31 -14.92
N PHE A 29 -11.23 -4.04 -16.11
CA PHE A 29 -10.75 -5.08 -17.02
C PHE A 29 -9.22 -5.14 -16.95
N TYR A 30 -8.70 -6.28 -16.54
CA TYR A 30 -7.26 -6.54 -16.55
C TYR A 30 -7.01 -8.05 -16.64
N PRO A 31 -5.91 -8.51 -17.27
CA PRO A 31 -5.68 -9.95 -17.48
C PRO A 31 -5.66 -10.79 -16.21
N ASP A 32 -5.22 -10.23 -15.07
CA ASP A 32 -5.18 -10.91 -13.78
C ASP A 32 -6.52 -10.90 -13.02
N ASN A 33 -7.51 -10.21 -13.55
CA ASN A 33 -8.86 -10.10 -12.97
C ASN A 33 -9.90 -10.81 -13.84
N PRO A 34 -10.02 -12.16 -13.77
CA PRO A 34 -10.75 -12.96 -14.74
C PRO A 34 -12.26 -12.70 -14.76
N GLN A 35 -12.83 -12.23 -13.66
CA GLN A 35 -14.25 -11.93 -13.55
C GLN A 35 -14.60 -10.47 -13.90
N ASN A 36 -13.59 -9.65 -14.25
CA ASN A 36 -13.72 -8.24 -14.59
C ASN A 36 -14.24 -7.35 -13.44
N TYR A 37 -14.27 -7.86 -12.23
CA TYR A 37 -14.50 -7.10 -11.01
C TYR A 37 -13.73 -7.74 -9.86
N GLN A 38 -13.45 -6.96 -8.84
CA GLN A 38 -12.85 -7.38 -7.57
C GLN A 38 -13.86 -7.13 -6.45
N ILE A 39 -14.09 -8.14 -5.63
CA ILE A 39 -14.84 -7.95 -4.38
C ILE A 39 -13.97 -7.16 -3.42
N SER A 40 -14.51 -6.09 -2.89
CA SER A 40 -13.83 -5.18 -1.98
C SER A 40 -14.85 -4.52 -1.04
N GLN A 41 -14.44 -3.53 -0.26
CA GLN A 41 -15.33 -2.72 0.56
C GLN A 41 -14.96 -1.24 0.36
N LEU A 42 -15.84 -0.46 -0.26
CA LEU A 42 -15.60 0.96 -0.51
C LEU A 42 -16.27 1.84 0.52
N TYR A 43 -17.55 1.59 0.80
CA TYR A 43 -18.37 2.51 1.61
C TYR A 43 -18.49 2.11 3.07
N LEU A 44 -18.52 0.81 3.35
CA LEU A 44 -18.68 0.25 4.68
C LEU A 44 -17.61 -0.80 4.99
N PRO A 45 -16.33 -0.34 5.17
CA PRO A 45 -15.25 -1.23 5.54
C PRO A 45 -15.46 -1.81 6.95
N ILE A 46 -14.87 -2.95 7.22
CA ILE A 46 -15.02 -3.64 8.49
C ILE A 46 -14.42 -2.88 9.68
N CYS A 47 -13.33 -2.12 9.48
CA CYS A 47 -12.68 -1.37 10.55
C CYS A 47 -12.42 0.07 10.12
N ARG A 48 -12.50 0.99 11.09
CA ARG A 48 -12.25 2.43 10.89
C ARG A 48 -11.53 3.05 12.07
N ASN A 49 -10.86 4.18 11.80
CA ASN A 49 -10.35 5.11 12.79
C ASN A 49 -9.43 4.46 13.84
N GLY A 50 -8.49 3.65 13.40
CA GLY A 50 -7.48 3.08 14.26
C GLY A 50 -6.23 3.95 14.39
N HIS A 51 -5.26 3.43 15.12
CA HIS A 51 -3.93 4.02 15.22
C HIS A 51 -2.89 3.00 15.67
N VAL A 52 -1.64 3.30 15.36
CA VAL A 52 -0.47 2.54 15.80
C VAL A 52 0.53 3.53 16.36
N ASP A 53 1.01 3.28 17.58
CA ASP A 53 2.07 4.06 18.19
C ASP A 53 3.43 3.45 17.86
N VAL A 54 4.35 4.26 17.37
CA VAL A 54 5.69 3.87 16.98
C VAL A 54 6.73 4.69 17.73
N THR A 55 7.89 4.08 18.00
CA THR A 55 9.05 4.74 18.60
C THR A 55 10.16 4.80 17.56
N LEU A 56 10.69 5.99 17.31
CA LEU A 56 11.78 6.23 16.38
C LEU A 56 13.14 5.99 17.02
N SER A 57 14.20 5.98 16.24
CA SER A 57 15.56 5.70 16.70
C SER A 57 16.09 6.70 17.73
N ASP A 58 15.60 7.94 17.70
CA ASP A 58 15.92 9.00 18.67
C ASP A 58 15.08 8.94 19.96
N GLY A 59 14.19 7.95 20.07
CA GLY A 59 13.27 7.81 21.20
C GLY A 59 11.97 8.61 21.06
N THR A 60 11.79 9.35 19.98
CA THR A 60 10.53 10.07 19.71
C THR A 60 9.39 9.09 19.50
N GLU A 61 8.28 9.32 20.18
CA GLU A 61 7.05 8.57 19.98
C GLU A 61 6.13 9.31 19.00
N LYS A 62 5.50 8.55 18.11
CA LYS A 62 4.54 9.08 17.16
C LYS A 62 3.36 8.15 16.97
N THR A 63 2.17 8.72 16.91
CA THR A 63 0.94 8.01 16.58
C THR A 63 0.66 8.14 15.08
N ILE A 64 0.54 7.01 14.41
CA ILE A 64 0.13 6.92 13.00
C ILE A 64 -1.31 6.43 12.98
N ARG A 65 -2.22 7.24 12.47
CA ARG A 65 -3.63 6.89 12.38
C ARG A 65 -3.88 5.93 11.22
N ILE A 66 -4.84 5.05 11.42
CA ILE A 66 -5.38 4.17 10.39
C ILE A 66 -6.73 4.72 9.97
N HIS A 67 -6.88 5.00 8.67
CA HIS A 67 -8.14 5.44 8.11
C HIS A 67 -9.18 4.32 8.14
N GLU A 68 -8.81 3.17 7.58
CA GLU A 68 -9.67 2.00 7.52
C GLU A 68 -8.88 0.71 7.33
N ILE A 69 -9.56 -0.41 7.63
CA ILE A 69 -9.19 -1.75 7.20
C ILE A 69 -10.40 -2.31 6.46
N HIS A 70 -10.18 -2.79 5.25
CA HIS A 70 -11.24 -3.44 4.49
C HIS A 70 -10.83 -4.83 4.00
N MET A 71 -11.82 -5.64 3.73
CA MET A 71 -11.64 -6.99 3.19
C MET A 71 -11.82 -6.93 1.68
N GLU A 72 -10.98 -7.67 0.98
CA GLU A 72 -11.08 -7.81 -0.48
C GLU A 72 -10.60 -9.20 -0.92
N GLU A 73 -10.75 -9.49 -2.19
CA GLU A 73 -10.13 -10.65 -2.82
C GLU A 73 -8.90 -10.26 -3.64
N ASP A 74 -7.93 -11.16 -3.69
CA ASP A 74 -6.72 -10.95 -4.48
C ASP A 74 -6.98 -11.22 -5.96
N ALA A 75 -6.23 -10.51 -6.81
CA ALA A 75 -6.17 -10.79 -8.24
C ALA A 75 -5.16 -11.91 -8.54
N GLY A 76 -5.13 -12.37 -9.79
CA GLY A 76 -4.08 -13.24 -10.30
C GLY A 76 -2.72 -12.54 -10.30
N LYS A 77 -1.72 -13.23 -10.80
CA LYS A 77 -0.36 -12.70 -10.95
C LYS A 77 0.03 -12.64 -12.42
N LEU A 78 0.59 -11.50 -12.85
CA LEU A 78 1.23 -11.38 -14.15
C LEU A 78 2.73 -11.61 -14.02
N VAL A 79 3.27 -12.48 -14.85
CA VAL A 79 4.71 -12.73 -14.98
C VAL A 79 5.12 -12.30 -16.37
N HIS A 80 5.89 -11.23 -16.45
CA HIS A 80 6.39 -10.69 -17.71
C HIS A 80 7.68 -11.37 -18.10
N ASP A 81 7.74 -11.93 -19.30
CA ASP A 81 8.95 -12.45 -19.92
C ASP A 81 9.46 -11.44 -20.95
N GLU A 82 10.53 -10.73 -20.61
CA GLU A 82 11.11 -9.71 -21.48
C GLU A 82 11.81 -10.33 -22.71
N TRP A 83 12.26 -11.58 -22.62
CA TRP A 83 12.94 -12.27 -23.72
C TRP A 83 11.96 -12.70 -24.81
N GLU A 84 10.83 -13.25 -24.38
CA GLU A 84 9.79 -13.70 -25.30
C GLU A 84 8.80 -12.60 -25.65
N GLY A 85 8.83 -11.48 -24.95
CA GLY A 85 7.91 -10.36 -25.14
C GLY A 85 6.46 -10.72 -24.81
N VAL A 86 6.25 -11.67 -23.90
CA VAL A 86 4.94 -12.16 -23.49
C VAL A 86 4.69 -11.98 -22.00
N SER A 87 3.44 -12.09 -21.61
CA SER A 87 3.04 -12.09 -20.20
C SER A 87 2.24 -13.36 -19.90
N TYR A 88 2.68 -14.10 -18.92
CA TYR A 88 1.94 -15.26 -18.39
C TYR A 88 0.99 -14.81 -17.30
N VAL A 89 -0.19 -15.39 -17.25
CA VAL A 89 -1.20 -15.12 -16.24
C VAL A 89 -1.30 -16.33 -15.32
N ASP A 90 -1.02 -16.15 -14.05
CA ASP A 90 -1.16 -17.17 -13.01
C ASP A 90 -2.36 -16.82 -12.12
N TYR A 91 -3.39 -17.64 -12.16
CA TYR A 91 -4.62 -17.46 -11.38
C TYR A 91 -4.63 -18.16 -10.02
N ASN A 92 -3.54 -18.80 -9.60
CA ASN A 92 -3.52 -19.56 -8.33
C ASN A 92 -3.82 -18.70 -7.10
N ARG A 93 -3.54 -17.40 -7.17
CA ARG A 93 -3.84 -16.44 -6.11
C ARG A 93 -5.23 -15.80 -6.24
N SER A 94 -5.84 -15.88 -7.42
CA SER A 94 -7.10 -15.19 -7.71
C SER A 94 -8.22 -15.61 -6.74
N GLY A 95 -8.91 -14.63 -6.16
CA GLY A 95 -9.99 -14.84 -5.20
C GLY A 95 -9.55 -15.18 -3.78
N VAL A 96 -8.25 -15.26 -3.49
CA VAL A 96 -7.76 -15.45 -2.12
C VAL A 96 -8.13 -14.23 -1.29
N PRO A 97 -8.80 -14.40 -0.12
CA PRO A 97 -9.16 -13.28 0.73
C PRO A 97 -7.92 -12.57 1.29
N LEU A 98 -7.94 -11.25 1.26
CA LEU A 98 -6.94 -10.41 1.88
C LEU A 98 -7.59 -9.24 2.66
N ILE A 99 -6.81 -8.58 3.50
CA ILE A 99 -7.18 -7.32 4.12
C ILE A 99 -6.23 -6.23 3.66
N GLU A 100 -6.75 -5.04 3.43
CA GLU A 100 -5.97 -3.85 3.16
C GLU A 100 -6.09 -2.88 4.33
N ILE A 101 -4.94 -2.39 4.80
CA ILE A 101 -4.83 -1.42 5.88
C ILE A 101 -4.43 -0.10 5.25
N VAL A 102 -5.27 0.90 5.35
CA VAL A 102 -5.05 2.24 4.79
C VAL A 102 -4.71 3.21 5.91
N SER A 103 -3.51 3.78 5.89
CA SER A 103 -3.12 4.80 6.86
C SER A 103 -3.66 6.18 6.49
N GLU A 104 -3.83 7.04 7.52
CA GLU A 104 -3.91 8.48 7.30
C GLU A 104 -2.53 9.03 6.88
N PRO A 105 -2.46 10.20 6.24
CA PRO A 105 -1.21 10.78 5.77
C PRO A 105 -0.40 11.44 6.89
N ASP A 106 -0.13 10.70 7.95
CA ASP A 106 0.57 11.20 9.15
C ASP A 106 2.09 11.04 9.09
N MET A 107 2.60 10.11 8.27
CA MET A 107 4.03 9.82 8.17
C MET A 107 4.77 10.91 7.39
N ARG A 108 5.95 11.29 7.88
CA ARG A 108 6.76 12.40 7.34
C ARG A 108 8.17 12.01 6.93
N SER A 109 8.55 10.75 7.13
CA SER A 109 9.87 10.23 6.77
C SER A 109 9.84 8.76 6.45
N ALA A 110 10.89 8.28 5.77
CA ALA A 110 11.07 6.84 5.53
C ALA A 110 11.19 6.05 6.84
N GLU A 111 11.87 6.63 7.85
CA GLU A 111 12.00 6.00 9.18
C GLU A 111 10.64 5.75 9.82
N GLU A 112 9.74 6.74 9.78
CA GLU A 112 8.38 6.60 10.31
C GLU A 112 7.59 5.50 9.58
N VAL A 113 7.73 5.41 8.25
CA VAL A 113 7.11 4.35 7.44
C VAL A 113 7.62 2.98 7.85
N ILE A 114 8.93 2.80 7.98
CA ILE A 114 9.53 1.53 8.37
C ILE A 114 9.14 1.14 9.80
N ALA A 115 9.13 2.09 10.74
CA ALA A 115 8.68 1.86 12.10
C ALA A 115 7.20 1.39 12.13
N TYR A 116 6.34 2.05 11.37
CA TYR A 116 4.93 1.70 11.23
C TYR A 116 4.74 0.28 10.64
N LEU A 117 5.39 -0.01 9.51
CA LEU A 117 5.31 -1.32 8.87
C LEU A 117 5.88 -2.45 9.74
N THR A 118 6.96 -2.18 10.46
CA THR A 118 7.55 -3.14 11.40
C THR A 118 6.57 -3.47 12.53
N LYS A 119 5.93 -2.47 13.10
CA LYS A 119 4.93 -2.64 14.15
C LYS A 119 3.73 -3.44 13.66
N LEU A 120 3.19 -3.08 12.48
CA LEU A 120 2.08 -3.82 11.87
C LEU A 120 2.45 -5.26 11.58
N ARG A 121 3.59 -5.51 10.95
CA ARG A 121 4.07 -6.87 10.66
C ARG A 121 4.14 -7.72 11.91
N THR A 122 4.78 -7.21 12.95
CA THR A 122 4.91 -7.94 14.22
C THR A 122 3.54 -8.23 14.83
N THR A 123 2.65 -7.24 14.86
CA THR A 123 1.30 -7.39 15.39
C THR A 123 0.51 -8.48 14.65
N ILE A 124 0.51 -8.43 13.31
CA ILE A 124 -0.21 -9.39 12.46
C ILE A 124 0.35 -10.81 12.60
N GLN A 125 1.67 -10.95 12.71
CA GLN A 125 2.33 -12.23 12.95
C GLN A 125 1.94 -12.81 14.31
N TYR A 126 1.93 -12.02 15.37
CA TYR A 126 1.49 -12.45 16.70
C TYR A 126 0.03 -12.89 16.75
N LEU A 127 -0.84 -12.26 15.95
CA LEU A 127 -2.23 -12.65 15.81
C LEU A 127 -2.43 -13.93 14.99
N GLY A 128 -1.39 -14.41 14.31
CA GLY A 128 -1.48 -15.55 13.42
C GLY A 128 -2.34 -15.32 12.18
N ALA A 129 -2.59 -14.05 11.82
CA ALA A 129 -3.39 -13.69 10.65
C ALA A 129 -2.62 -13.81 9.33
N SER A 130 -1.31 -13.59 9.35
CA SER A 130 -0.40 -13.76 8.21
C SER A 130 1.03 -13.95 8.70
N ASP A 131 1.88 -14.60 7.89
CA ASP A 131 3.33 -14.67 8.11
C ASP A 131 4.06 -13.40 7.63
N CYS A 132 3.38 -12.51 6.91
CA CYS A 132 3.84 -11.18 6.50
C CYS A 132 5.19 -11.17 5.80
N LYS A 133 5.37 -12.04 4.81
CA LYS A 133 6.58 -12.11 4.00
C LYS A 133 6.43 -11.31 2.70
N LEU A 134 7.16 -10.20 2.60
CA LEU A 134 7.12 -9.34 1.40
C LEU A 134 7.61 -10.05 0.15
N GLN A 135 8.69 -10.85 0.25
CA GLN A 135 9.26 -11.58 -0.90
C GLN A 135 8.31 -12.65 -1.45
N GLU A 136 7.46 -13.22 -0.60
CA GLU A 136 6.48 -14.24 -0.97
C GLU A 136 5.11 -13.65 -1.32
N GLY A 137 4.93 -12.33 -1.11
CA GLY A 137 3.71 -11.60 -1.42
C GLY A 137 2.57 -11.80 -0.42
N SER A 138 2.83 -12.40 0.76
CA SER A 138 1.85 -12.48 1.84
C SER A 138 1.72 -11.19 2.65
N MET A 139 2.62 -10.25 2.45
CA MET A 139 2.49 -8.84 2.80
C MET A 139 2.93 -8.01 1.60
N ARG A 140 2.19 -6.95 1.30
CA ARG A 140 2.53 -5.98 0.26
C ARG A 140 2.34 -4.58 0.81
N ALA A 141 3.10 -3.63 0.30
CA ALA A 141 2.95 -2.23 0.66
C ALA A 141 3.06 -1.37 -0.59
N ASP A 142 2.08 -0.51 -0.79
CA ASP A 142 2.10 0.55 -1.80
C ASP A 142 2.32 1.88 -1.07
N VAL A 143 3.25 2.69 -1.56
CA VAL A 143 3.58 3.97 -0.94
C VAL A 143 2.95 5.10 -1.74
N ASN A 144 2.08 5.85 -1.10
CA ASN A 144 1.53 7.11 -1.62
C ASN A 144 2.32 8.27 -1.02
N LEU A 145 2.97 9.06 -1.88
CA LEU A 145 3.87 10.11 -1.48
C LEU A 145 3.57 11.42 -2.21
N SER A 146 3.56 12.52 -1.48
CA SER A 146 3.62 13.87 -2.01
C SER A 146 4.60 14.71 -1.20
N VAL A 147 5.11 15.79 -1.78
CA VAL A 147 5.95 16.77 -1.10
C VAL A 147 5.24 18.11 -1.00
N ARG A 148 5.55 18.87 0.03
CA ARG A 148 5.04 20.22 0.25
C ARG A 148 6.11 21.08 0.92
N GLU A 149 5.97 22.37 0.83
CA GLU A 149 6.83 23.29 1.57
C GLU A 149 6.66 23.09 3.09
N ARG A 150 7.77 23.23 3.81
CA ARG A 150 7.75 23.12 5.26
C ARG A 150 6.87 24.20 5.87
N GLY A 151 5.91 23.81 6.70
CA GLY A 151 4.92 24.70 7.31
C GLY A 151 3.63 24.86 6.51
N SER A 152 3.55 24.39 5.27
CA SER A 152 2.28 24.32 4.54
C SER A 152 1.36 23.26 5.13
N SER A 153 0.07 23.54 5.18
CA SER A 153 -0.97 22.58 5.55
C SER A 153 -1.51 21.81 4.34
N GLU A 154 -1.31 22.32 3.13
CA GLU A 154 -1.82 21.72 1.90
C GLU A 154 -0.86 20.63 1.39
N PHE A 155 -1.43 19.46 1.05
CA PHE A 155 -0.66 18.38 0.45
C PHE A 155 -0.35 18.69 -1.01
N GLY A 156 0.83 18.24 -1.47
CA GLY A 156 1.19 18.25 -2.87
C GLY A 156 0.47 17.16 -3.68
N THR A 157 0.81 17.08 -4.96
CA THR A 157 0.29 16.03 -5.84
C THR A 157 0.89 14.67 -5.48
N ARG A 158 0.03 13.71 -5.25
CA ARG A 158 0.39 12.36 -4.80
C ARG A 158 0.79 11.47 -5.96
N THR A 159 1.87 10.70 -5.77
CA THR A 159 2.20 9.54 -6.61
C THR A 159 2.11 8.26 -5.80
N GLU A 160 1.77 7.15 -6.44
CA GLU A 160 1.77 5.83 -5.84
C GLU A 160 2.97 5.03 -6.35
N THR A 161 3.77 4.45 -5.45
CA THR A 161 4.88 3.58 -5.82
C THR A 161 4.57 2.13 -5.46
N LYS A 162 4.68 1.25 -6.45
CA LYS A 162 4.44 -0.20 -6.38
C LYS A 162 5.70 -1.02 -6.59
N ASN A 163 5.59 -2.34 -6.38
CA ASN A 163 6.67 -3.31 -6.55
C ASN A 163 7.78 -3.16 -5.49
N LEU A 164 7.37 -2.98 -4.25
CA LEU A 164 8.26 -2.82 -3.11
C LEU A 164 8.35 -4.16 -2.35
N ASN A 165 9.46 -4.88 -2.51
CA ASN A 165 9.60 -6.27 -2.07
C ASN A 165 10.39 -6.45 -0.77
N SER A 166 10.83 -5.36 -0.14
CA SER A 166 11.52 -5.36 1.15
C SER A 166 11.37 -4.00 1.84
N PHE A 167 11.59 -3.95 3.14
CA PHE A 167 11.60 -2.67 3.87
C PHE A 167 12.75 -1.77 3.41
N ALA A 168 13.91 -2.35 3.08
CA ALA A 168 15.02 -1.60 2.52
C ALA A 168 14.67 -0.97 1.16
N ALA A 169 13.95 -1.70 0.29
CA ALA A 169 13.47 -1.18 -0.99
C ALA A 169 12.44 -0.04 -0.77
N ILE A 170 11.54 -0.18 0.21
CA ILE A 170 10.59 0.88 0.57
C ILE A 170 11.32 2.15 1.00
N GLU A 171 12.34 2.03 1.84
CA GLU A 171 13.15 3.18 2.29
C GLU A 171 13.83 3.88 1.11
N ARG A 172 14.49 3.12 0.21
CA ARG A 172 15.14 3.66 -0.98
C ARG A 172 14.14 4.33 -1.91
N ALA A 173 13.00 3.70 -2.15
CA ALA A 173 11.95 4.24 -3.02
C ALA A 173 11.39 5.56 -2.48
N ILE A 174 11.14 5.67 -1.18
CA ILE A 174 10.66 6.91 -0.55
C ILE A 174 11.68 8.03 -0.73
N LYS A 175 12.97 7.76 -0.48
CA LYS A 175 14.03 8.74 -0.64
C LYS A 175 14.16 9.20 -2.10
N ALA A 176 14.16 8.27 -3.03
CA ALA A 176 14.27 8.56 -4.47
C ALA A 176 13.06 9.35 -4.98
N GLU A 177 11.83 8.96 -4.62
CA GLU A 177 10.62 9.66 -5.05
C GLU A 177 10.50 11.05 -4.44
N THR A 178 10.90 11.21 -3.19
CA THR A 178 10.96 12.54 -2.55
C THR A 178 11.89 13.47 -3.30
N ALA A 179 13.10 13.01 -3.61
CA ALA A 179 14.07 13.80 -4.38
C ALA A 179 13.54 14.14 -5.77
N ARG A 180 12.98 13.16 -6.49
CA ARG A 180 12.40 13.37 -7.83
C ARG A 180 11.30 14.44 -7.82
N GLN A 181 10.37 14.40 -6.86
CA GLN A 181 9.30 15.40 -6.78
C GLN A 181 9.83 16.79 -6.44
N ILE A 182 10.82 16.88 -5.55
CA ILE A 182 11.47 18.15 -5.20
C ILE A 182 12.15 18.74 -6.45
N ASP A 183 12.94 17.94 -7.16
CA ASP A 183 13.65 18.39 -8.38
C ASP A 183 12.69 18.90 -9.46
N LEU A 184 11.55 18.23 -9.68
CA LEU A 184 10.51 18.69 -10.61
C LEU A 184 9.95 20.06 -10.20
N ILE A 185 9.59 20.21 -8.93
CA ILE A 185 9.00 21.46 -8.41
C ILE A 185 10.01 22.61 -8.48
N GLU A 186 11.26 22.36 -8.12
CA GLU A 186 12.34 23.36 -8.20
C GLU A 186 12.67 23.76 -9.64
N ALA A 187 12.50 22.86 -10.60
CA ALA A 187 12.60 23.13 -12.03
C ALA A 187 11.37 23.89 -12.61
N GLY A 188 10.37 24.18 -11.80
CA GLY A 188 9.12 24.83 -12.23
C GLY A 188 8.14 23.89 -12.93
N GLU A 189 8.38 22.58 -12.86
CA GLU A 189 7.50 21.55 -13.41
C GLU A 189 6.45 21.11 -12.36
N LYS A 190 5.39 20.46 -12.84
CA LYS A 190 4.35 19.92 -11.97
C LYS A 190 4.54 18.43 -11.79
N VAL A 191 4.34 17.96 -10.55
CA VAL A 191 4.21 16.56 -10.29
C VAL A 191 2.87 16.07 -10.86
N VAL A 192 2.90 14.99 -11.64
CA VAL A 192 1.70 14.34 -12.20
C VAL A 192 1.24 13.24 -11.27
N GLN A 193 -0.07 13.17 -11.01
CA GLN A 193 -0.65 12.07 -10.25
C GLN A 193 -0.59 10.79 -11.10
N GLU A 194 0.25 9.86 -10.71
CA GLU A 194 0.49 8.62 -11.44
C GLU A 194 0.87 7.47 -10.50
N THR A 195 0.75 6.25 -11.03
CA THR A 195 1.32 5.05 -10.41
C THR A 195 2.69 4.78 -11.05
N ARG A 196 3.67 4.54 -10.20
CA ARG A 196 5.06 4.28 -10.59
C ARG A 196 5.49 2.89 -10.10
N ARG A 197 6.30 2.21 -10.90
CA ARG A 197 6.90 0.93 -10.53
C ARG A 197 8.35 1.14 -10.11
N TRP A 198 8.70 0.64 -8.93
CA TRP A 198 10.07 0.65 -8.43
C TRP A 198 10.91 -0.46 -9.08
N ASN A 199 12.11 -0.12 -9.49
CA ASN A 199 13.16 -1.04 -9.89
C ASN A 199 14.28 -0.96 -8.85
N ASP A 200 14.40 -1.98 -8.00
CA ASP A 200 15.33 -1.95 -6.89
C ASP A 200 16.79 -2.13 -7.32
N ASP A 201 17.04 -2.87 -8.40
CA ASP A 201 18.40 -3.09 -8.92
C ASP A 201 19.00 -1.80 -9.50
N LYS A 202 18.17 -0.98 -10.10
CA LYS A 202 18.57 0.28 -10.73
C LYS A 202 18.28 1.50 -9.86
N GLU A 203 17.65 1.31 -8.73
CA GLU A 203 17.25 2.34 -7.75
C GLU A 203 16.50 3.53 -8.37
N TYR A 204 15.56 3.24 -9.27
CA TYR A 204 14.66 4.25 -9.85
C TYR A 204 13.24 3.73 -10.04
N SER A 205 12.31 4.64 -10.24
CA SER A 205 10.94 4.30 -10.61
C SER A 205 10.60 4.84 -12.00
N TYR A 206 9.64 4.20 -12.66
CA TYR A 206 9.08 4.64 -13.93
C TYR A 206 7.55 4.62 -13.89
N ALA A 207 6.93 5.52 -14.66
CA ALA A 207 5.48 5.60 -14.75
C ALA A 207 4.92 4.30 -15.35
N MET A 208 3.90 3.75 -14.68
CA MET A 208 3.13 2.63 -15.24
C MET A 208 2.09 3.16 -16.22
N ARG A 209 1.61 2.30 -17.13
CA ARG A 209 0.46 2.62 -17.95
C ARG A 209 -0.72 2.99 -17.06
N SER A 210 -1.39 4.07 -17.40
CA SER A 210 -2.64 4.44 -16.76
C SER A 210 -3.67 3.30 -16.93
N LYS A 211 -4.47 3.06 -15.91
CA LYS A 211 -5.59 2.12 -16.00
C LYS A 211 -6.66 2.60 -16.99
N GLU A 212 -6.65 3.90 -17.31
CA GLU A 212 -7.53 4.50 -18.31
C GLU A 212 -7.11 4.17 -19.75
N ASP A 213 -5.83 3.80 -19.94
CA ASP A 213 -5.28 3.41 -21.24
C ASP A 213 -5.41 1.90 -21.51
N ALA A 214 -6.00 1.17 -20.60
CA ALA A 214 -6.26 -0.27 -20.69
C ALA A 214 -7.73 -0.54 -20.96
#